data_f7573a3fedb56dc1aa40ad995daf10ad
#
_entry.id   f7573a3fedb56dc1aa40ad995daf10ad
#
_cell.length_a   1.000
_cell.length_b   1.000
_cell.length_c   1.000
_cell.angle_alpha   90.00
_cell.angle_beta   90.00
_cell.angle_gamma   90.00
#
_symmetry.space_group_name_H-M   'P 1'
#
loop_
_entity.id
_entity.type
_entity.pdbx_description
1 polymer ?
#
loop_
_entity_poly.entity_id
_entity_poly.type
_entity_poly.pdbx_seq_one_letter_code
_entity_poly.pdbx_strand_id
1 'polypeptide(L)'
;MAERRSVPGTAERPGRQRPGRPSKHRGLAPGMVATADRFAALADGTRRHLLEQLATADRPVSELVTGLDISQAAVSQHLRILREAGLVTARKQGRHRYYQLRPAALEELRDWLDELEQFWRARLAALGDYLREAPG
;
A
#
# COMPACT_ATOMS: atom_id res chain seq x y z
N MET A 1 14.71 -15.87 63.45
CA MET A 1 15.16 -16.07 62.06
C MET A 1 14.14 -15.47 61.14
N ALA A 2 14.50 -14.39 60.52
CA ALA A 2 13.63 -13.77 59.56
C ALA A 2 13.74 -14.56 58.24
N GLU A 3 12.73 -15.33 57.89
CA GLU A 3 12.61 -15.85 56.54
C GLU A 3 12.39 -14.66 55.60
N ARG A 4 13.38 -14.36 54.83
CA ARG A 4 13.19 -13.47 53.70
C ARG A 4 12.31 -14.21 52.72
N ARG A 5 11.03 -13.93 52.77
CA ARG A 5 10.18 -14.22 51.62
C ARG A 5 10.74 -13.46 50.43
N SER A 6 11.30 -14.19 49.49
CA SER A 6 11.53 -13.63 48.20
C SER A 6 10.19 -13.09 47.69
N VAL A 7 10.08 -11.80 47.61
CA VAL A 7 9.02 -11.17 46.90
C VAL A 7 9.07 -11.76 45.47
N PRO A 8 8.04 -12.46 45.02
CA PRO A 8 8.01 -12.88 43.64
C PRO A 8 8.25 -11.64 42.81
N GLY A 9 9.30 -11.69 42.02
CA GLY A 9 9.65 -10.57 41.16
C GLY A 9 8.39 -10.00 40.56
N THR A 10 8.29 -8.70 40.63
CA THR A 10 7.26 -7.94 39.95
C THR A 10 7.04 -8.58 38.61
N ALA A 11 5.90 -9.28 38.50
CA ALA A 11 5.46 -9.72 37.19
C ALA A 11 5.51 -8.46 36.33
N GLU A 12 6.43 -8.43 35.38
CA GLU A 12 6.41 -7.42 34.36
C GLU A 12 4.97 -7.40 33.85
N ARG A 13 4.27 -6.35 34.18
CA ARG A 13 3.00 -6.10 33.55
C ARG A 13 3.29 -6.14 32.07
N PRO A 14 2.70 -7.07 31.30
CA PRO A 14 2.84 -7.02 29.85
C PRO A 14 2.53 -5.59 29.49
N GLY A 15 3.50 -4.91 28.89
CA GLY A 15 3.36 -3.51 28.56
C GLY A 15 1.99 -3.32 27.96
N ARG A 16 1.25 -2.36 28.49
CA ARG A 16 -0.03 -2.00 27.91
C ARG A 16 0.24 -1.74 26.45
N GLN A 17 0.01 -2.75 25.63
CA GLN A 17 -0.10 -2.51 24.22
C GLN A 17 -1.17 -1.43 24.09
N ARG A 18 -0.73 -0.24 23.74
CA ARG A 18 -1.68 0.78 23.34
C ARG A 18 -2.59 0.10 22.34
N PRO A 19 -3.93 0.15 22.52
CA PRO A 19 -4.82 -0.34 21.51
C PRO A 19 -4.37 0.34 20.21
N GLY A 20 -3.73 -0.43 19.32
CA GLY A 20 -3.31 0.06 18.03
C GLY A 20 -4.53 0.67 17.38
N ARG A 21 -4.35 1.73 16.61
CA ARG A 21 -5.40 2.23 15.72
C ARG A 21 -6.07 1.02 15.09
N PRO A 22 -7.41 0.92 15.08
CA PRO A 22 -8.05 -0.19 14.42
C PRO A 22 -7.46 -0.32 13.03
N SER A 23 -6.89 -1.49 12.75
CA SER A 23 -6.31 -1.76 11.44
C SER A 23 -7.37 -1.50 10.39
N LYS A 24 -7.08 -0.62 9.42
CA LYS A 24 -7.97 -0.33 8.29
C LYS A 24 -8.29 -1.59 7.48
N HIS A 25 -7.54 -2.66 7.70
CA HIS A 25 -7.61 -3.91 6.96
C HIS A 25 -8.06 -5.08 7.81
N ARG A 26 -8.78 -4.80 8.90
CA ARG A 26 -9.28 -5.84 9.79
C ARG A 26 -10.14 -6.84 9.01
N GLY A 27 -9.79 -8.13 9.09
CA GLY A 27 -10.49 -9.21 8.41
C GLY A 27 -9.99 -9.51 7.01
N LEU A 28 -9.00 -8.79 6.49
CA LEU A 28 -8.40 -9.06 5.19
C LEU A 28 -7.21 -10.02 5.30
N ALA A 29 -7.08 -10.94 4.34
CA ALA A 29 -5.90 -11.75 4.19
C ALA A 29 -4.67 -10.89 3.84
N PRO A 30 -3.42 -11.31 4.17
CA PRO A 30 -2.22 -10.51 3.89
C PRO A 30 -2.10 -10.03 2.45
N GLY A 31 -2.44 -10.86 1.46
CA GLY A 31 -2.41 -10.47 0.05
C GLY A 31 -3.43 -9.38 -0.28
N MET A 32 -4.60 -9.41 0.34
CA MET A 32 -5.62 -8.37 0.20
C MET A 32 -5.19 -7.06 0.85
N VAL A 33 -4.47 -7.13 1.99
CA VAL A 33 -3.92 -5.95 2.67
C VAL A 33 -2.93 -5.24 1.77
N ALA A 34 -2.00 -5.96 1.15
CA ALA A 34 -1.02 -5.38 0.23
C ALA A 34 -1.71 -4.70 -0.96
N THR A 35 -2.71 -5.33 -1.55
CA THR A 35 -3.50 -4.77 -2.66
C THR A 35 -4.24 -3.50 -2.22
N ALA A 36 -4.90 -3.54 -1.06
CA ALA A 36 -5.63 -2.39 -0.52
C ALA A 36 -4.70 -1.21 -0.24
N ASP A 37 -3.51 -1.45 0.33
CA ASP A 37 -2.52 -0.41 0.60
C ASP A 37 -2.02 0.24 -0.70
N ARG A 38 -1.81 -0.53 -1.75
CA ARG A 38 -1.40 -0.02 -3.06
C ARG A 38 -2.48 0.84 -3.69
N PHE A 39 -3.74 0.44 -3.65
CA PHE A 39 -4.85 1.26 -4.14
C PHE A 39 -5.00 2.55 -3.33
N ALA A 40 -4.87 2.48 -2.01
CA ALA A 40 -4.90 3.65 -1.15
C ALA A 40 -3.78 4.63 -1.50
N ALA A 41 -2.58 4.13 -1.76
CA ALA A 41 -1.45 4.95 -2.18
C ALA A 41 -1.71 5.63 -3.53
N LEU A 42 -2.43 4.99 -4.43
CA LEU A 42 -2.79 5.54 -5.74
C LEU A 42 -3.96 6.53 -5.71
N ALA A 43 -4.65 6.64 -4.59
CA ALA A 43 -5.82 7.53 -4.47
C ALA A 43 -5.45 9.03 -4.47
N ASP A 44 -4.20 9.37 -4.22
CA ASP A 44 -3.72 10.75 -4.19
C ASP A 44 -3.12 11.16 -5.55
N GLY A 45 -3.53 12.32 -6.07
CA GLY A 45 -3.08 12.80 -7.37
C GLY A 45 -1.58 13.11 -7.44
N THR A 46 -1.00 13.62 -6.36
CA THR A 46 0.44 13.89 -6.27
C THR A 46 1.24 12.59 -6.33
N ARG A 47 0.80 11.56 -5.62
CA ARG A 47 1.45 10.25 -5.66
C ARG A 47 1.38 9.62 -7.04
N ARG A 48 0.23 9.72 -7.74
CA ARG A 48 0.13 9.27 -9.14
C ARG A 48 1.10 9.99 -10.05
N HIS A 49 1.22 11.32 -9.89
CA HIS A 49 2.18 12.12 -10.66
C HIS A 49 3.63 11.66 -10.41
N LEU A 50 4.00 11.40 -9.17
CA LEU A 50 5.33 10.90 -8.83
C LEU A 50 5.61 9.54 -9.49
N LEU A 51 4.63 8.64 -9.50
CA LEU A 51 4.77 7.34 -10.17
C LEU A 51 4.93 7.51 -11.68
N GLU A 52 4.20 8.43 -12.31
CA GLU A 52 4.34 8.72 -13.73
C GLU A 52 5.75 9.22 -14.07
N GLN A 53 6.32 10.07 -13.21
CA GLN A 53 7.69 10.54 -13.36
C GLN A 53 8.70 9.38 -13.23
N LEU A 54 8.48 8.48 -12.28
CA LEU A 54 9.34 7.32 -12.04
C LEU A 54 9.17 6.24 -13.10
N ALA A 55 8.05 6.22 -13.82
CA ALA A 55 7.84 5.30 -14.93
C ALA A 55 8.80 5.54 -16.10
N THR A 56 9.31 6.76 -16.24
CA THR A 56 10.23 7.13 -17.32
C THR A 56 11.70 6.94 -16.95
N ALA A 57 12.06 7.13 -15.69
CA ALA A 57 13.43 6.98 -15.19
C ALA A 57 13.48 6.99 -13.67
N ASP A 58 14.50 6.37 -13.10
CA ASP A 58 14.83 6.54 -11.69
C ASP A 58 15.21 7.99 -11.43
N ARG A 59 14.73 8.55 -10.31
CA ARG A 59 14.96 9.97 -10.00
C ARG A 59 15.23 10.20 -8.53
N PRO A 60 16.10 11.17 -8.19
CA PRO A 60 16.25 11.64 -6.82
C PRO A 60 15.09 12.57 -6.44
N VAL A 61 14.88 12.76 -5.12
CA VAL A 61 13.84 13.66 -4.61
C VAL A 61 13.95 15.07 -5.20
N SER A 62 15.17 15.58 -5.36
CA SER A 62 15.41 16.92 -5.91
C SER A 62 14.79 17.12 -7.30
N GLU A 63 14.79 16.10 -8.15
CA GLU A 63 14.14 16.15 -9.45
C GLU A 63 12.62 15.98 -9.34
N LEU A 64 12.16 15.16 -8.42
CA LEU A 64 10.73 14.91 -8.24
C LEU A 64 9.99 16.13 -7.67
N VAL A 65 10.67 16.98 -6.93
CA VAL A 65 10.10 18.22 -6.39
C VAL A 65 9.90 19.27 -7.50
N THR A 66 10.71 19.23 -8.55
CA THR A 66 10.67 20.21 -9.63
C THR A 66 9.31 20.23 -10.31
N GLY A 67 8.70 21.40 -10.40
CA GLY A 67 7.40 21.57 -11.02
C GLY A 67 6.20 21.26 -10.12
N LEU A 68 6.44 20.84 -8.89
CA LEU A 68 5.37 20.65 -7.90
C LEU A 68 5.30 21.88 -6.96
N ASP A 69 4.07 22.26 -6.63
CA ASP A 69 3.80 23.39 -5.70
C ASP A 69 3.68 22.88 -4.27
N ILE A 70 4.61 22.03 -3.86
CA ILE A 70 4.69 21.47 -2.50
C ILE A 70 6.15 21.39 -2.06
N SER A 71 6.38 21.31 -0.76
CA SER A 71 7.71 21.23 -0.19
C SER A 71 8.39 19.89 -0.48
N GLN A 72 9.73 19.89 -0.42
CA GLN A 72 10.50 18.65 -0.49
C GLN A 72 10.11 17.67 0.62
N ALA A 73 9.81 18.17 1.81
CA ALA A 73 9.34 17.33 2.93
C ALA A 73 8.01 16.64 2.60
N ALA A 74 7.08 17.35 1.94
CA ALA A 74 5.81 16.77 1.50
C ALA A 74 6.03 15.71 0.43
N VAL A 75 6.91 15.95 -0.54
CA VAL A 75 7.26 14.93 -1.56
C VAL A 75 7.88 13.71 -0.90
N SER A 76 8.79 13.89 0.06
CA SER A 76 9.40 12.79 0.79
C SER A 76 8.36 11.96 1.54
N GLN A 77 7.33 12.60 2.10
CA GLN A 77 6.23 11.91 2.77
C GLN A 77 5.40 11.08 1.78
N HIS A 78 5.09 11.61 0.61
CA HIS A 78 4.40 10.86 -0.43
C HIS A 78 5.22 9.67 -0.91
N LEU A 79 6.53 9.84 -1.09
CA LEU A 79 7.43 8.75 -1.48
C LEU A 79 7.52 7.66 -0.42
N ARG A 80 7.48 8.05 0.85
CA ARG A 80 7.44 7.09 1.97
C ARG A 80 6.17 6.23 1.90
N ILE A 81 5.02 6.83 1.68
CA ILE A 81 3.75 6.10 1.53
C ILE A 81 3.82 5.13 0.35
N LEU A 82 4.36 5.56 -0.79
CA LEU A 82 4.55 4.71 -1.95
C LEU A 82 5.51 3.54 -1.68
N ARG A 83 6.58 3.77 -0.91
CA ARG A 83 7.51 2.71 -0.51
C ARG A 83 6.86 1.70 0.42
N GLU A 84 6.14 2.18 1.43
CA GLU A 84 5.43 1.30 2.39
C GLU A 84 4.38 0.46 1.69
N ALA A 85 3.75 0.99 0.65
CA ALA A 85 2.81 0.25 -0.20
C ALA A 85 3.48 -0.70 -1.19
N GLY A 86 4.80 -0.68 -1.30
CA GLY A 86 5.56 -1.55 -2.20
C GLY A 86 5.54 -1.14 -3.66
N LEU A 87 5.12 0.10 -3.98
CA LEU A 87 5.05 0.61 -5.35
C LEU A 87 6.37 1.18 -5.85
N VAL A 88 7.22 1.63 -4.94
CA VAL A 88 8.55 2.15 -5.25
C VAL A 88 9.59 1.57 -4.30
N THR A 89 10.84 1.55 -4.77
CA THR A 89 12.02 1.27 -3.96
C THR A 89 12.93 2.49 -3.98
N ALA A 90 13.84 2.55 -3.02
CA ALA A 90 14.86 3.59 -2.98
C ALA A 90 16.22 2.94 -2.84
N ARG A 91 17.21 3.47 -3.57
CA ARG A 91 18.59 3.06 -3.46
C ARG A 91 19.47 4.28 -3.23
N LYS A 92 20.49 4.09 -2.43
CA LYS A 92 21.47 5.12 -2.17
C LYS A 92 22.57 5.03 -3.22
N GLN A 93 22.83 6.14 -3.92
CA GLN A 93 23.92 6.23 -4.87
C GLN A 93 24.68 7.52 -4.61
N GLY A 94 25.89 7.40 -4.05
CA GLY A 94 26.65 8.56 -3.59
C GLY A 94 25.93 9.29 -2.47
N ARG A 95 25.72 10.61 -2.66
CA ARG A 95 25.02 11.49 -1.69
C ARG A 95 23.52 11.53 -1.94
N HIS A 96 23.02 10.90 -3.01
CA HIS A 96 21.64 10.99 -3.43
C HIS A 96 20.92 9.65 -3.22
N ARG A 97 19.63 9.76 -2.92
CA ARG A 97 18.73 8.63 -2.87
C ARG A 97 17.87 8.67 -4.12
N TYR A 98 17.98 7.63 -4.95
CA TYR A 98 17.19 7.46 -6.16
C TYR A 98 15.99 6.59 -5.87
N TYR A 99 14.84 7.03 -6.34
CA TYR A 99 13.60 6.27 -6.27
C TYR A 99 13.35 5.57 -7.59
N GLN A 100 12.79 4.39 -7.51
CA GLN A 100 12.52 3.54 -8.65
C GLN A 100 11.13 2.95 -8.54
N LEU A 101 10.37 2.98 -9.64
CA LEU A 101 9.09 2.28 -9.73
C LEU A 101 9.31 0.77 -9.65
N ARG A 102 8.40 0.08 -9.00
CA ARG A 102 8.35 -1.40 -8.99
C ARG A 102 7.27 -1.89 -9.95
N PRO A 103 7.61 -2.28 -11.18
CA PRO A 103 6.62 -2.72 -12.16
C PRO A 103 5.80 -3.93 -11.70
N ALA A 104 6.42 -4.86 -10.96
CA ALA A 104 5.74 -6.05 -10.44
C ALA A 104 4.52 -5.70 -9.57
N ALA A 105 4.60 -4.62 -8.79
CA ALA A 105 3.48 -4.16 -7.97
C ALA A 105 2.31 -3.68 -8.83
N LEU A 106 2.59 -2.98 -9.92
CA LEU A 106 1.56 -2.53 -10.87
C LEU A 106 0.93 -3.70 -11.62
N GLU A 107 1.73 -4.71 -11.98
CA GLU A 107 1.23 -5.93 -12.61
C GLU A 107 0.26 -6.68 -11.70
N GLU A 108 0.56 -6.78 -10.41
CA GLU A 108 -0.34 -7.39 -9.44
C GLU A 108 -1.68 -6.64 -9.35
N LEU A 109 -1.66 -5.31 -9.37
CA LEU A 109 -2.87 -4.50 -9.38
C LEU A 109 -3.67 -4.70 -10.67
N ARG A 110 -2.99 -4.75 -11.81
CA ARG A 110 -3.61 -5.02 -13.10
C ARG A 110 -4.27 -6.40 -13.11
N ASP A 111 -3.58 -7.42 -12.62
CA ASP A 111 -4.11 -8.78 -12.58
C ASP A 111 -5.37 -8.85 -11.72
N TRP A 112 -5.38 -8.17 -10.59
CA TRP A 112 -6.57 -8.09 -9.73
C TRP A 112 -7.74 -7.42 -10.45
N LEU A 113 -7.48 -6.32 -11.16
CA LEU A 113 -8.51 -5.63 -11.94
C LEU A 113 -9.02 -6.50 -13.09
N ASP A 114 -8.14 -7.22 -13.76
CA ASP A 114 -8.51 -8.14 -14.86
C ASP A 114 -9.40 -9.28 -14.34
N GLU A 115 -9.08 -9.86 -13.20
CA GLU A 115 -9.90 -10.89 -12.57
C GLU A 115 -11.29 -10.36 -12.21
N LEU A 116 -11.36 -9.16 -11.66
CA LEU A 116 -12.62 -8.51 -11.32
C LEU A 116 -13.46 -8.26 -12.58
N GLU A 117 -12.83 -7.79 -13.65
CA GLU A 117 -13.49 -7.55 -14.94
C GLU A 117 -14.04 -8.84 -15.54
N GLN A 118 -13.26 -9.92 -15.53
CA GLN A 118 -13.70 -11.24 -16.02
C GLN A 118 -14.88 -11.76 -15.23
N PHE A 119 -14.84 -11.65 -13.92
CA PHE A 119 -15.93 -12.04 -13.04
C PHE A 119 -17.21 -11.27 -13.35
N TRP A 120 -17.11 -9.97 -13.58
CA TRP A 120 -18.24 -9.11 -13.91
C TRP A 120 -18.81 -9.43 -15.29
N ARG A 121 -17.96 -9.66 -16.29
CA ARG A 121 -18.38 -10.06 -17.64
C ARG A 121 -19.13 -11.40 -17.64
N ALA A 122 -18.64 -12.36 -16.86
CA ALA A 122 -19.33 -13.66 -16.72
C ALA A 122 -20.72 -13.50 -16.13
N ARG A 123 -20.90 -12.63 -15.15
CA ARG A 123 -22.21 -12.36 -14.57
C ARG A 123 -23.13 -11.66 -15.55
N LEU A 124 -22.64 -10.71 -16.32
CA LEU A 124 -23.43 -10.04 -17.36
C LEU A 124 -23.87 -11.02 -18.46
N ALA A 125 -22.98 -11.91 -18.88
CA ALA A 125 -23.30 -12.96 -19.84
C ALA A 125 -24.40 -13.89 -19.33
N ALA A 126 -24.28 -14.34 -18.08
CA ALA A 126 -25.28 -15.20 -17.44
C ALA A 126 -26.64 -14.51 -17.33
N LEU A 127 -26.66 -13.22 -17.00
CA LEU A 127 -27.90 -12.44 -16.95
C LEU A 127 -28.52 -12.30 -18.35
N GLY A 128 -27.70 -12.05 -19.38
CA GLY A 128 -28.16 -11.98 -20.77
C GLY A 128 -28.82 -13.28 -21.23
N ASP A 129 -28.20 -14.41 -20.91
CA ASP A 129 -28.75 -15.74 -21.20
C ASP A 129 -30.07 -15.98 -20.47
N TYR A 130 -30.13 -15.64 -19.19
CA TYR A 130 -31.35 -15.73 -18.40
C TYR A 130 -32.51 -14.92 -19.02
N LEU A 131 -32.21 -13.70 -19.42
CA LEU A 131 -33.21 -12.82 -20.03
C LEU A 131 -33.67 -13.32 -21.39
N ARG A 132 -32.83 -13.99 -22.16
CA ARG A 132 -33.20 -14.61 -23.44
C ARG A 132 -34.07 -15.86 -23.26
N GLU A 133 -33.86 -16.61 -22.20
CA GLU A 133 -34.63 -17.83 -21.88
C GLU A 133 -35.89 -17.56 -21.09
N ALA A 134 -36.05 -16.36 -20.53
CA ALA A 134 -37.24 -15.98 -19.79
C ALA A 134 -38.47 -16.01 -20.72
N PRO A 135 -39.55 -16.72 -20.35
CA PRO A 135 -40.78 -16.69 -21.16
C PRO A 135 -41.33 -15.27 -21.15
N GLY A 136 -41.44 -14.71 -22.35
CA GLY A 136 -41.99 -13.38 -22.59
C GLY A 136 -43.47 -13.30 -22.30
#